data_da85e3ee16985402cf0fb098f84cffb3
#
_entry.id   da85e3ee16985402cf0fb098f84cffb3
#
_cell.length_a   1.000
_cell.length_b   1.000
_cell.length_c   1.000
_cell.angle_alpha   90.00
_cell.angle_beta   90.00
_cell.angle_gamma   90.00
#
_symmetry.space_group_name_H-M   'P 1'
#
loop_
_entity.id
_entity.type
_entity.pdbx_description
1 polymer ?
#
loop_
_entity_poly.entity_id
_entity_poly.type
_entity_poly.pdbx_seq_one_letter_code
_entity_poly.pdbx_strand_id
1 'polypeptide(L)'
;MRLSVLDQSPIISGHTAAQAVHETIRLAQAVEKLGYHRYWLAEHHSIAALGDPCPEILLTRLAAETSTLQVGTGGILLPYYSPFKVAEQFRMLEALYQIGRAHV
;
A
#
# COMPACT_ATOMS: atom_id res chain seq x y z
N MET A 1 -22.56 -2.04 3.64
CA MET A 1 -21.50 -1.08 4.04
C MET A 1 -20.17 -1.56 3.49
N ARG A 2 -19.38 -0.65 2.93
CA ARG A 2 -18.03 -0.95 2.46
C ARG A 2 -17.01 -0.56 3.52
N LEU A 3 -16.10 -1.47 3.82
CA LEU A 3 -15.02 -1.23 4.77
C LEU A 3 -13.70 -1.16 4.04
N SER A 4 -12.83 -0.28 4.50
CA SER A 4 -11.47 -0.12 3.98
C SER A 4 -10.48 -0.15 5.15
N VAL A 5 -9.23 -0.49 4.83
CA VAL A 5 -8.12 -0.49 5.79
C VAL A 5 -7.17 0.64 5.44
N LEU A 6 -6.69 1.36 6.44
CA LEU A 6 -5.51 2.21 6.34
C LEU A 6 -4.40 1.55 7.16
N ASP A 7 -3.33 1.19 6.49
CA ASP A 7 -2.20 0.49 7.10
C ASP A 7 -0.96 1.38 7.06
N GLN A 8 -0.35 1.58 8.22
CA GLN A 8 0.88 2.34 8.37
C GLN A 8 2.11 1.45 8.47
N SER A 9 1.94 0.13 8.31
CA SER A 9 3.01 -0.86 8.47
C SER A 9 3.78 -0.68 9.79
N PRO A 10 3.10 -0.77 10.95
CA PRO A 10 3.76 -0.56 12.23
C PRO A 10 4.77 -1.65 12.52
N ILE A 11 5.91 -1.23 13.09
CA ILE A 11 6.95 -2.15 13.52
C ILE A 11 6.67 -2.54 14.95
N ILE A 12 6.29 -3.80 15.15
CA ILE A 12 6.02 -4.35 16.47
C ILE A 12 7.35 -4.46 17.25
N SER A 13 7.29 -4.22 18.55
CA SER A 13 8.46 -4.33 19.43
C SER A 13 9.18 -5.67 19.23
N GLY A 14 10.48 -5.63 19.02
CA GLY A 14 11.30 -6.80 18.75
C GLY A 14 11.30 -7.27 17.29
N HIS A 15 10.55 -6.62 16.41
CA HIS A 15 10.47 -6.95 14.98
C HIS A 15 11.24 -5.92 14.14
N THR A 16 11.49 -6.28 12.87
CA THR A 16 12.18 -5.42 11.91
C THR A 16 11.19 -4.74 10.97
N ALA A 17 11.65 -3.71 10.25
CA ALA A 17 10.87 -3.07 9.20
C ALA A 17 10.52 -4.05 8.09
N ALA A 18 11.43 -4.95 7.73
CA ALA A 18 11.16 -5.99 6.73
C ALA A 18 10.01 -6.90 7.16
N GLN A 19 9.97 -7.29 8.42
CA GLN A 19 8.87 -8.08 8.96
C GLN A 19 7.54 -7.30 8.92
N ALA A 20 7.58 -6.01 9.22
CA ALA A 20 6.38 -5.16 9.19
C ALA A 20 5.76 -5.10 7.80
N VAL A 21 6.54 -4.92 6.74
CA VAL A 21 5.98 -4.86 5.37
C VAL A 21 5.48 -6.22 4.91
N HIS A 22 6.08 -7.32 5.32
CA HIS A 22 5.54 -8.65 5.04
C HIS A 22 4.23 -8.90 5.80
N GLU A 23 4.08 -8.40 7.01
CA GLU A 23 2.81 -8.45 7.74
C GLU A 23 1.73 -7.63 7.04
N THR A 24 2.08 -6.49 6.45
CA THR A 24 1.15 -5.70 5.63
C THR A 24 0.60 -6.53 4.47
N ILE A 25 1.45 -7.30 3.79
CA ILE A 25 1.00 -8.16 2.69
C ILE A 25 0.04 -9.24 3.19
N ARG A 26 0.35 -9.87 4.31
CA ARG A 26 -0.54 -10.88 4.91
C ARG A 26 -1.86 -10.29 5.35
N LEU A 27 -1.85 -9.11 5.94
CA LEU A 27 -3.07 -8.43 6.35
C LEU A 27 -3.95 -8.11 5.14
N ALA A 28 -3.36 -7.61 4.05
CA ALA A 28 -4.09 -7.32 2.83
C ALA A 28 -4.78 -8.58 2.28
N GLN A 29 -4.09 -9.71 2.26
CA GLN A 29 -4.68 -10.98 1.84
C GLN A 29 -5.81 -11.42 2.77
N ALA A 30 -5.64 -11.23 4.07
CA ALA A 30 -6.67 -11.60 5.05
C ALA A 30 -7.94 -10.74 4.91
N VAL A 31 -7.79 -9.43 4.76
CA VAL A 31 -8.95 -8.54 4.63
C VAL A 31 -9.64 -8.70 3.28
N GLU A 32 -8.91 -9.09 2.24
CA GLU A 32 -9.54 -9.45 0.97
C GLU A 32 -10.50 -10.61 1.13
N LYS A 33 -10.09 -11.65 1.85
CA LYS A 33 -10.95 -12.81 2.14
C LYS A 33 -12.16 -12.45 2.98
N LEU A 34 -12.04 -11.41 3.82
CA LEU A 34 -13.14 -10.91 4.63
C LEU A 34 -14.09 -9.98 3.88
N GLY A 35 -13.81 -9.68 2.62
CA GLY A 35 -14.66 -8.85 1.78
C GLY A 35 -14.46 -7.35 1.92
N TYR A 36 -13.33 -6.91 2.47
CA TYR A 36 -13.01 -5.49 2.52
C TYR A 36 -12.87 -4.92 1.11
N HIS A 37 -13.25 -3.65 0.97
CA HIS A 37 -13.32 -2.99 -0.34
C HIS A 37 -11.96 -2.47 -0.80
N ARG A 38 -11.21 -1.78 0.08
CA ARG A 38 -9.99 -1.07 -0.29
C ARG A 38 -8.95 -1.13 0.81
N TYR A 39 -7.69 -1.15 0.39
CA TYR A 39 -6.54 -1.14 1.28
C TYR A 39 -5.66 0.06 0.94
N TRP A 40 -5.43 0.92 1.92
CA TRP A 40 -4.64 2.13 1.79
C TRP A 40 -3.31 1.97 2.50
N LEU A 41 -2.21 2.31 1.81
CA LEU A 41 -0.88 2.38 2.42
C LEU A 41 -0.54 3.85 2.67
N ALA A 42 0.01 4.14 3.86
CA ALA A 42 0.47 5.47 4.22
C ALA A 42 1.98 5.60 4.00
N GLU A 43 2.43 6.81 3.67
CA GLU A 43 3.84 7.11 3.51
C GLU A 43 4.37 7.85 4.74
N HIS A 44 5.41 7.30 5.37
CA HIS A 44 6.05 7.93 6.53
C HIS A 44 7.57 7.84 6.44
N HIS A 45 8.24 8.93 6.77
CA HIS A 45 9.69 9.03 6.72
C HIS A 45 10.27 9.32 8.10
N SER A 46 11.41 8.71 8.41
CA SER A 46 12.17 8.95 9.64
C SER A 46 11.36 8.72 10.92
N ILE A 47 10.43 7.78 10.90
CA ILE A 47 9.64 7.35 12.06
C ILE A 47 10.03 5.91 12.35
N ALA A 48 10.71 5.70 13.48
CA ALA A 48 11.26 4.39 13.83
C ALA A 48 10.18 3.30 14.00
N ALA A 49 8.95 3.69 14.33
CA ALA A 49 7.84 2.76 14.58
C ALA A 49 7.09 2.34 13.33
N LEU A 50 7.38 2.94 12.17
CA LEU A 50 6.64 2.69 10.93
C LEU A 50 7.58 2.26 9.82
N GLY A 51 7.20 1.21 9.09
CA GLY A 51 8.10 0.52 8.17
C GLY A 51 7.95 0.87 6.69
N ASP A 52 7.07 1.81 6.33
CA ASP A 52 6.78 2.08 4.92
C ASP A 52 7.10 3.52 4.49
N PRO A 53 8.31 3.77 3.99
CA PRO A 53 8.63 5.06 3.37
C PRO A 53 8.29 5.10 1.86
N CYS A 54 7.93 3.97 1.26
CA CYS A 54 7.74 3.84 -0.19
C CYS A 54 6.45 3.06 -0.52
N PRO A 55 5.27 3.63 -0.22
CA PRO A 55 4.02 2.91 -0.43
C PRO A 55 3.78 2.53 -1.89
N GLU A 56 4.29 3.30 -2.84
CA GLU A 56 4.17 2.99 -4.27
C GLU A 56 4.90 1.68 -4.65
N ILE A 57 5.98 1.36 -3.96
CA ILE A 57 6.70 0.10 -4.17
C ILE A 57 5.95 -1.06 -3.51
N LEU A 58 5.58 -0.90 -2.24
CA LEU A 58 4.86 -1.93 -1.50
C LEU A 58 3.52 -2.24 -2.15
N LEU A 59 2.86 -1.23 -2.69
CA LEU A 59 1.58 -1.37 -3.38
C LEU A 59 1.66 -2.35 -4.56
N THR A 60 2.78 -2.33 -5.29
CA THR A 60 3.01 -3.25 -6.41
C THR A 60 2.96 -4.70 -5.96
N ARG A 61 3.61 -4.99 -4.83
CA ARG A 61 3.59 -6.34 -4.26
C ARG A 61 2.20 -6.70 -3.72
N LEU A 62 1.54 -5.77 -3.07
CA LEU A 62 0.17 -5.97 -2.58
C LEU A 62 -0.78 -6.35 -3.72
N ALA A 63 -0.72 -5.60 -4.81
CA ALA A 63 -1.56 -5.85 -5.98
C ALA A 63 -1.28 -7.23 -6.59
N ALA A 64 -0.02 -7.66 -6.59
CA ALA A 64 0.37 -8.98 -7.09
C ALA A 64 -0.15 -10.12 -6.22
N GLU A 65 -0.26 -9.91 -4.92
CA GLU A 65 -0.64 -10.93 -3.93
C GLU A 65 -2.15 -10.95 -3.65
N THR A 66 -2.91 -10.07 -4.26
CA THR A 66 -4.37 -9.98 -4.10
C THR A 66 -5.04 -9.98 -5.46
N SER A 67 -6.36 -10.23 -5.51
CA SER A 67 -7.09 -10.38 -6.78
C SER A 67 -8.12 -9.28 -7.00
N THR A 68 -8.98 -9.01 -6.02
CA THR A 68 -10.14 -8.13 -6.16
C THR A 68 -10.04 -6.88 -5.27
N LEU A 69 -9.18 -6.91 -4.25
CA LEU A 69 -9.00 -5.79 -3.34
C LEU A 69 -8.51 -4.56 -4.10
N GLN A 70 -9.19 -3.45 -3.92
CA GLN A 70 -8.68 -2.19 -4.44
C GLN A 70 -7.56 -1.69 -3.56
N VAL A 71 -6.49 -1.20 -4.17
CA VAL A 71 -5.29 -0.81 -3.45
C VAL A 71 -4.93 0.63 -3.78
N GLY A 72 -4.36 1.35 -2.83
CA GLY A 72 -4.01 2.74 -3.05
C GLY A 72 -3.07 3.28 -1.98
N THR A 73 -2.62 4.51 -2.18
CA THR A 73 -1.82 5.22 -1.21
C THR A 73 -2.66 6.28 -0.53
N GLY A 74 -2.60 6.34 0.77
CA GLY A 74 -3.33 7.30 1.56
C GLY A 74 -2.43 8.01 2.56
N GLY A 75 -1.51 8.89 2.05
CA GLY A 75 -1.28 9.25 0.64
C GLY A 75 0.18 9.19 0.24
N ILE A 76 0.44 9.71 -0.95
CA ILE A 76 1.81 10.00 -1.40
C ILE A 76 2.15 11.44 -0.99
N LEU A 77 3.35 11.64 -0.46
CA LEU A 77 3.81 12.97 -0.04
C LEU A 77 4.36 13.75 -1.24
N LEU A 78 3.46 14.25 -2.06
CA LEU A 78 3.77 14.93 -3.33
C LEU A 78 4.85 16.00 -3.24
N PRO A 79 4.99 16.78 -2.15
CA PRO A 79 6.07 17.76 -2.06
C PRO A 79 7.48 17.21 -2.23
N TYR A 80 7.69 15.91 -2.04
CA TYR A 80 9.00 15.27 -2.22
C TYR A 80 9.23 14.77 -3.64
N TYR A 81 8.23 14.79 -4.53
CA TYR A 81 8.30 14.10 -5.82
C TYR A 81 7.87 14.99 -6.98
N SER A 82 8.29 14.59 -8.18
CA SER A 82 7.68 15.09 -9.39
C SER A 82 6.26 14.53 -9.53
N PRO A 83 5.23 15.37 -9.67
CA PRO A 83 3.87 14.88 -9.92
C PRO A 83 3.78 14.01 -11.18
N PHE A 84 4.56 14.34 -12.19
CA PHE A 84 4.64 13.57 -13.42
C PHE A 84 5.12 12.14 -13.15
N LYS A 85 6.15 11.99 -12.33
CA LYS A 85 6.68 10.67 -11.98
C LYS A 85 5.67 9.84 -11.20
N VAL A 86 4.96 10.45 -10.27
CA VAL A 86 3.91 9.78 -9.51
C VAL A 86 2.79 9.29 -10.45
N ALA A 87 2.38 10.14 -11.39
CA ALA A 87 1.36 9.75 -12.38
C ALA A 87 1.84 8.55 -13.22
N GLU A 88 3.09 8.56 -13.66
CA GLU A 88 3.66 7.44 -14.41
C GLU A 88 3.65 6.14 -13.60
N GLN A 89 4.02 6.19 -12.31
CA GLN A 89 4.04 5.02 -11.44
C GLN A 89 2.66 4.39 -11.31
N PHE A 90 1.62 5.19 -11.11
CA PHE A 90 0.26 4.68 -10.97
C PHE A 90 -0.34 4.20 -12.29
N ARG A 91 0.03 4.82 -13.41
CA ARG A 91 -0.34 4.30 -14.73
C ARG A 91 0.31 2.94 -15.00
N MET A 92 1.55 2.75 -14.57
CA MET A 92 2.24 1.46 -14.69
C MET A 92 1.55 0.40 -13.83
N LEU A 93 1.12 0.75 -12.62
CA LEU A 93 0.37 -0.16 -11.75
C LEU A 93 -0.94 -0.60 -12.40
N GLU A 94 -1.67 0.31 -13.02
CA GLU A 94 -2.90 -0.04 -13.73
C GLU A 94 -2.63 -0.96 -14.91
N ALA A 95 -1.55 -0.71 -15.65
CA ALA A 95 -1.17 -1.55 -16.79
C ALA A 95 -0.80 -2.97 -16.35
N LEU A 96 -0.17 -3.11 -15.17
CA LEU A 96 0.25 -4.42 -14.66
C LEU A 96 -0.91 -5.24 -14.08
N TYR A 97 -1.93 -4.59 -13.54
CA TYR A 97 -2.97 -5.31 -12.78
C TYR A 97 -4.35 -5.17 -13.39
N GLN A 98 -5.05 -4.09 -13.11
CA GLN A 98 -6.37 -3.87 -13.70
C GLN A 98 -6.77 -2.41 -13.54
N ILE A 99 -7.49 -1.89 -14.52
CA ILE A 99 -8.04 -0.55 -14.45
C ILE A 99 -8.95 -0.44 -13.21
N GLY A 100 -8.70 0.58 -12.40
CA GLY A 100 -9.51 0.89 -11.23
C GLY A 100 -9.10 0.17 -9.95
N ARG A 101 -8.09 -0.71 -9.98
CA ARG A 101 -7.59 -1.34 -8.74
C ARG A 101 -6.59 -0.49 -7.98
N ALA A 102 -5.79 0.32 -8.67
CA ALA A 102 -4.74 1.13 -8.03
C ALA A 102 -5.15 2.60 -7.97
N HIS A 103 -4.96 3.21 -6.81
CA HIS A 103 -5.32 4.61 -6.58
C HIS A 103 -4.21 5.35 -5.84
N VAL A 104 -4.08 6.61 -6.16
CA VAL A 104 -3.16 7.52 -5.48
C VAL A 104 -3.76 7.99 -4.17
#